data_582558a39838d8e870c4db089f2c07c8
#
_entry.id   582558a39838d8e870c4db089f2c07c8
#
_cell.length_a   1.000
_cell.length_b   1.000
_cell.length_c   1.000
_cell.angle_alpha   90.00
_cell.angle_beta   90.00
_cell.angle_gamma   90.00
#
_symmetry.space_group_name_H-M   'P 1'
#
loop_
_entity.id
_entity.type
_entity.pdbx_description
1 polymer ?
#
loop_
_entity_poly.entity_id
_entity_poly.type
_entity_poly.pdbx_seq_one_letter_code
_entity_poly.pdbx_strand_id
1 'polypeptide(L)'
;MNSEYMTDIPKRAIALGMFDSVHIGHRRILNSVTEIKGCIPSVFTFSANSVMRKHGQDYKFIYTDEQKLSIMKKLGISEVFSEDFSEVCLLSGEEFVSGILKKRLNADYIVCGEDYRFGHNASCGISELKMLGEKYSIKVCVTDAVYSGGE
;
A
#
# COMPACT_ATOMS: atom_id res chain seq x y z
N MET A 1 -18.71 -2.13 -28.23
CA MET A 1 -18.16 -2.11 -28.02
C MET A 1 -17.44 -2.12 -27.51
N ASN A 2 -18.06 -1.80 -26.44
CA ASN A 2 -16.92 -2.16 -26.95
C ASN A 2 -15.83 -2.49 -25.94
N SER A 3 -15.30 -3.70 -26.00
CA SER A 3 -14.34 -4.19 -25.00
C SER A 3 -13.08 -3.34 -24.90
N GLU A 4 -12.77 -2.57 -25.91
CA GLU A 4 -11.60 -1.69 -25.88
C GLU A 4 -11.67 -0.66 -24.76
N TYR A 5 -12.86 -0.12 -24.51
CA TYR A 5 -13.01 0.87 -23.43
C TYR A 5 -12.81 0.26 -22.07
N MET A 6 -13.16 -1.01 -21.91
CA MET A 6 -13.01 -1.67 -20.62
C MET A 6 -11.57 -2.09 -20.35
N THR A 7 -10.78 -2.30 -21.42
CA THR A 7 -9.38 -2.67 -21.26
C THR A 7 -8.47 -1.47 -21.04
N ASP A 8 -8.99 -0.26 -21.19
CA ASP A 8 -8.19 0.95 -21.02
C ASP A 8 -8.06 1.39 -19.56
N ILE A 9 -8.73 0.70 -18.62
CA ILE A 9 -8.58 1.01 -17.22
C ILE A 9 -7.15 0.67 -16.78
N PRO A 10 -6.40 1.65 -16.28
CA PRO A 10 -5.01 1.38 -15.90
C PRO A 10 -4.94 0.40 -14.73
N LYS A 11 -4.01 -0.52 -14.84
CA LYS A 11 -3.71 -1.45 -13.77
C LYS A 11 -2.65 -0.85 -12.88
N ARG A 12 -2.78 -1.09 -11.58
CA ARG A 12 -1.83 -0.56 -10.61
C ARG A 12 -1.12 -1.67 -9.89
N ALA A 13 0.15 -1.44 -9.63
CA ALA A 13 0.94 -2.21 -8.68
C ALA A 13 1.09 -1.32 -7.47
N ILE A 14 0.59 -1.76 -6.32
CA ILE A 14 0.43 -0.89 -5.15
C ILE A 14 1.26 -1.40 -3.99
N ALA A 15 2.12 -0.53 -3.46
CA ALA A 15 2.84 -0.80 -2.22
C ALA A 15 1.98 -0.37 -1.05
N LEU A 16 1.83 -1.24 -0.07
CA LEU A 16 1.05 -0.96 1.13
C LEU A 16 1.97 -0.72 2.32
N GLY A 17 1.75 0.34 3.05
CA GLY A 17 2.52 0.64 4.25
C GLY A 17 2.33 2.06 4.73
N MET A 18 2.91 2.34 5.89
CA MET A 18 2.89 3.69 6.46
C MET A 18 3.95 4.57 5.84
N PHE A 19 5.13 4.03 5.62
CA PHE A 19 6.25 4.73 4.99
C PHE A 19 6.59 6.06 5.67
N ASP A 20 6.45 6.10 6.99
CA ASP A 20 6.78 7.31 7.74
C ASP A 20 8.29 7.52 7.89
N SER A 21 9.08 6.49 7.58
CA SER A 21 10.51 6.62 7.39
C SER A 21 10.90 5.68 6.27
N VAL A 22 11.69 6.18 5.31
CA VAL A 22 12.06 5.38 4.14
C VAL A 22 13.43 4.76 4.41
N HIS A 23 13.41 3.60 5.06
CA HIS A 23 14.64 2.84 5.30
C HIS A 23 14.71 1.62 4.37
N ILE A 24 15.68 0.78 4.58
CA ILE A 24 16.02 -0.31 3.63
C ILE A 24 14.82 -1.19 3.28
N GLY A 25 14.05 -1.60 4.29
CA GLY A 25 12.89 -2.44 4.04
C GLY A 25 11.84 -1.76 3.17
N HIS A 26 11.57 -0.48 3.45
CA HIS A 26 10.59 0.28 2.68
C HIS A 26 11.07 0.51 1.26
N ARG A 27 12.35 0.76 1.06
CA ARG A 27 12.91 0.94 -0.28
C ARG A 27 12.77 -0.33 -1.10
N ARG A 28 12.95 -1.48 -0.49
CA ARG A 28 12.77 -2.76 -1.19
C ARG A 28 11.34 -2.91 -1.68
N ILE A 29 10.36 -2.57 -0.84
CA ILE A 29 8.96 -2.61 -1.24
C ILE A 29 8.69 -1.65 -2.39
N LEU A 30 9.18 -0.42 -2.30
CA LEU A 30 8.96 0.59 -3.33
C LEU A 30 9.65 0.20 -4.64
N ASN A 31 10.86 -0.33 -4.57
CA ASN A 31 11.57 -0.77 -5.76
C ASN A 31 10.85 -1.95 -6.44
N SER A 32 10.31 -2.86 -5.64
CA SER A 32 9.58 -4.00 -6.20
C SER A 32 8.38 -3.53 -7.01
N VAL A 33 7.68 -2.52 -6.52
CA VAL A 33 6.52 -1.98 -7.22
C VAL A 33 6.92 -1.33 -8.55
N THR A 34 8.03 -0.57 -8.54
CA THR A 34 8.45 0.13 -9.76
C THR A 34 8.98 -0.83 -10.83
N GLU A 35 9.37 -2.04 -10.44
CA GLU A 35 9.86 -3.04 -11.38
C GLU A 35 8.78 -3.83 -12.07
N ILE A 36 7.53 -3.72 -11.62
CA ILE A 36 6.43 -4.47 -12.23
C ILE A 36 6.00 -3.76 -13.52
N LYS A 37 6.18 -4.44 -14.64
CA LYS A 37 5.87 -3.88 -15.94
C LYS A 37 4.38 -3.99 -16.23
N GLY A 38 3.87 -3.00 -16.95
CA GLY A 38 2.46 -3.00 -17.35
C GLY A 38 1.52 -2.44 -16.32
N CYS A 39 2.04 -1.98 -15.18
CA CYS A 39 1.23 -1.42 -14.11
C CYS A 39 1.78 -0.06 -13.70
N ILE A 40 0.90 0.80 -13.21
CA ILE A 40 1.31 2.10 -12.69
C ILE A 40 1.86 1.87 -11.28
N PRO A 41 3.13 2.20 -11.02
CA PRO A 41 3.70 2.03 -9.68
C PRO A 41 3.08 3.03 -8.71
N SER A 42 2.42 2.51 -7.69
CA SER A 42 1.60 3.30 -6.78
C SER A 42 1.87 2.94 -5.33
N VAL A 43 1.50 3.83 -4.42
CA VAL A 43 1.59 3.61 -2.99
C VAL A 43 0.23 3.92 -2.37
N PHE A 44 -0.20 3.06 -1.46
CA PHE A 44 -1.34 3.34 -0.60
C PHE A 44 -0.82 3.49 0.82
N THR A 45 -1.05 4.65 1.42
CA THR A 45 -0.56 4.96 2.76
C THR A 45 -1.59 5.82 3.48
N PHE A 46 -1.25 6.23 4.70
CA PHE A 46 -2.16 7.06 5.49
C PHE A 46 -1.53 8.42 5.74
N SER A 47 -2.37 9.45 5.80
CA SER A 47 -1.90 10.79 6.07
C SER A 47 -1.39 10.90 7.50
N ALA A 48 -0.40 11.78 7.71
CA ALA A 48 0.18 11.99 9.04
C ALA A 48 -0.87 12.43 10.05
N ASN A 49 -1.76 13.33 9.66
CA ASN A 49 -2.81 13.81 10.55
C ASN A 49 -3.75 12.69 11.01
N SER A 50 -4.12 11.80 10.11
CA SER A 50 -5.04 10.73 10.45
C SER A 50 -4.39 9.70 11.37
N VAL A 51 -3.10 9.42 11.16
CA VAL A 51 -2.36 8.50 12.03
C VAL A 51 -2.17 9.12 13.41
N MET A 52 -1.90 10.42 13.46
CA MET A 52 -1.76 11.12 14.73
C MET A 52 -3.03 11.04 15.55
N ARG A 53 -4.20 11.17 14.91
CA ARG A 53 -5.47 11.02 15.62
C ARG A 53 -5.64 9.62 16.22
N LYS A 54 -5.10 8.61 15.54
CA LYS A 54 -5.17 7.23 16.04
C LYS A 54 -4.21 6.99 17.19
N HIS A 55 -2.99 7.48 17.10
CA HIS A 55 -1.91 7.17 18.05
C HIS A 55 -1.67 8.25 19.09
N GLY A 56 -2.34 9.40 18.95
CA GLY A 56 -2.19 10.50 19.89
C GLY A 56 -1.09 11.46 19.49
N GLN A 57 -1.02 12.58 20.24
CA GLN A 57 -0.10 13.66 19.89
C GLN A 57 1.36 13.31 20.14
N ASP A 58 1.61 12.26 20.91
CA ASP A 58 2.99 11.85 21.19
C ASP A 58 3.61 11.04 20.03
N TYR A 59 2.82 10.66 19.03
CA TYR A 59 3.35 9.95 17.89
C TYR A 59 4.22 10.88 17.07
N LYS A 60 5.46 10.46 16.82
CA LYS A 60 6.42 11.26 16.09
C LYS A 60 6.66 10.70 14.71
N PHE A 61 6.69 11.60 13.74
CA PHE A 61 6.96 11.24 12.35
C PHE A 61 8.38 11.67 11.99
N ILE A 62 9.09 10.83 11.24
CA ILE A 62 10.41 11.17 10.74
C ILE A 62 10.27 12.11 9.56
N TYR A 63 9.27 11.88 8.73
CA TYR A 63 9.03 12.70 7.54
C TYR A 63 7.61 13.27 7.55
N THR A 64 7.48 14.48 7.01
CA THR A 64 6.16 15.04 6.71
C THR A 64 5.55 14.31 5.52
N ASP A 65 4.25 14.50 5.29
CA ASP A 65 3.60 13.92 4.11
C ASP A 65 4.26 14.42 2.81
N GLU A 66 4.63 15.69 2.77
CA GLU A 66 5.30 16.26 1.60
C GLU A 66 6.67 15.63 1.37
N GLN A 67 7.43 15.40 2.44
CA GLN A 67 8.72 14.76 2.32
C GLN A 67 8.59 13.33 1.84
N LYS A 68 7.60 12.60 2.36
CA LYS A 68 7.35 11.22 1.91
C LYS A 68 7.03 11.20 0.42
N LEU A 69 6.16 12.10 -0.02
CA LEU A 69 5.76 12.16 -1.41
C LEU A 69 6.97 12.43 -2.31
N SER A 70 7.82 13.38 -1.91
CA SER A 70 9.01 13.72 -2.66
C SER A 70 9.96 12.52 -2.81
N ILE A 71 10.19 11.81 -1.69
CA ILE A 71 11.07 10.64 -1.71
C ILE A 71 10.50 9.55 -2.61
N MET A 72 9.21 9.29 -2.49
CA MET A 72 8.56 8.25 -3.29
C MET A 72 8.64 8.56 -4.77
N LYS A 73 8.42 9.81 -5.16
CA LYS A 73 8.52 10.20 -6.56
C LYS A 73 9.93 10.04 -7.10
N LYS A 74 10.94 10.35 -6.29
CA LYS A 74 12.33 10.14 -6.69
C LYS A 74 12.66 8.68 -6.88
N LEU A 75 11.96 7.79 -6.19
CA LEU A 75 12.15 6.35 -6.32
C LEU A 75 11.33 5.74 -7.46
N GLY A 76 10.58 6.55 -8.20
CA GLY A 76 9.85 6.09 -9.37
C GLY A 76 8.37 5.84 -9.16
N ILE A 77 7.83 6.20 -8.00
CA ILE A 77 6.39 6.04 -7.75
C ILE A 77 5.62 7.11 -8.52
N SER A 78 4.61 6.68 -9.28
CA SER A 78 3.80 7.58 -10.10
C SER A 78 2.60 8.14 -9.35
N GLU A 79 1.97 7.34 -8.48
CA GLU A 79 0.76 7.76 -7.78
C GLU A 79 0.85 7.39 -6.31
N VAL A 80 0.45 8.32 -5.45
CA VAL A 80 0.41 8.09 -4.01
C VAL A 80 -1.01 8.38 -3.52
N PHE A 81 -1.62 7.37 -2.90
CA PHE A 81 -2.95 7.49 -2.31
C PHE A 81 -2.78 7.60 -0.80
N SER A 82 -2.87 8.82 -0.29
CA SER A 82 -2.73 9.11 1.14
C SER A 82 -4.13 9.27 1.71
N GLU A 83 -4.59 8.28 2.46
CA GLU A 83 -5.98 8.19 2.91
C GLU A 83 -6.11 8.45 4.40
N ASP A 84 -7.33 8.70 4.82
CA ASP A 84 -7.63 8.93 6.23
C ASP A 84 -7.72 7.58 6.95
N PHE A 85 -6.83 7.36 7.90
CA PHE A 85 -6.77 6.11 8.66
C PHE A 85 -8.11 5.81 9.36
N SER A 86 -8.75 6.85 9.92
CA SER A 86 -9.98 6.65 10.69
C SER A 86 -11.13 6.12 9.84
N GLU A 87 -11.10 6.37 8.54
CA GLU A 87 -12.13 5.85 7.64
C GLU A 87 -11.80 4.44 7.20
N VAL A 88 -10.54 4.20 6.84
CA VAL A 88 -10.14 2.90 6.31
C VAL A 88 -10.12 1.83 7.40
N CYS A 89 -9.76 2.19 8.62
CA CYS A 89 -9.66 1.21 9.70
C CYS A 89 -11.03 0.64 10.14
N LEU A 90 -12.12 1.24 9.68
CA LEU A 90 -13.46 0.70 9.95
C LEU A 90 -13.86 -0.42 8.99
N LEU A 91 -13.14 -0.57 7.91
CA LEU A 91 -13.46 -1.58 6.90
C LEU A 91 -12.97 -2.96 7.33
N SER A 92 -13.73 -3.99 6.98
CA SER A 92 -13.25 -5.34 7.12
C SER A 92 -12.11 -5.57 6.13
N GLY A 93 -11.34 -6.66 6.33
CA GLY A 93 -10.30 -7.00 5.37
C GLY A 93 -10.85 -7.18 3.97
N GLU A 94 -11.99 -7.85 3.85
CA GLU A 94 -12.59 -8.06 2.53
C GLU A 94 -13.05 -6.76 1.91
N GLU A 95 -13.66 -5.88 2.69
CA GLU A 95 -14.07 -4.57 2.16
C GLU A 95 -12.88 -3.74 1.69
N PHE A 96 -11.78 -3.82 2.42
CA PHE A 96 -10.58 -3.10 2.02
C PHE A 96 -10.03 -3.62 0.70
N VAL A 97 -9.90 -4.94 0.57
CA VAL A 97 -9.30 -5.53 -0.64
C VAL A 97 -10.25 -5.38 -1.83
N SER A 98 -11.52 -5.74 -1.67
CA SER A 98 -12.46 -5.71 -2.79
C SER A 98 -12.87 -4.29 -3.16
N GLY A 99 -13.13 -3.45 -2.16
CA GLY A 99 -13.67 -2.12 -2.40
C GLY A 99 -12.60 -1.09 -2.75
N ILE A 100 -11.54 -1.05 -1.97
CA ILE A 100 -10.51 -0.04 -2.20
C ILE A 100 -9.48 -0.53 -3.20
N LEU A 101 -8.84 -1.65 -2.93
CA LEU A 101 -7.71 -2.08 -3.76
C LEU A 101 -8.17 -2.52 -5.15
N LYS A 102 -9.25 -3.28 -5.24
CA LYS A 102 -9.69 -3.78 -6.53
C LYS A 102 -10.63 -2.84 -7.26
N LYS A 103 -11.73 -2.50 -6.63
CA LYS A 103 -12.77 -1.74 -7.33
C LYS A 103 -12.35 -0.30 -7.58
N ARG A 104 -11.84 0.37 -6.57
CA ARG A 104 -11.49 1.79 -6.68
C ARG A 104 -10.15 2.01 -7.38
N LEU A 105 -9.14 1.22 -7.03
CA LEU A 105 -7.77 1.45 -7.50
C LEU A 105 -7.32 0.50 -8.62
N ASN A 106 -8.13 -0.49 -8.92
CA ASN A 106 -7.81 -1.49 -9.97
C ASN A 106 -6.44 -2.10 -9.77
N ALA A 107 -6.16 -2.57 -8.56
CA ALA A 107 -4.88 -3.20 -8.25
C ALA A 107 -4.76 -4.54 -8.98
N ASP A 108 -3.61 -4.76 -9.60
CA ASP A 108 -3.26 -6.03 -10.21
C ASP A 108 -2.20 -6.74 -9.38
N TYR A 109 -1.36 -5.95 -8.72
CA TYR A 109 -0.31 -6.42 -7.82
C TYR A 109 -0.33 -5.61 -6.54
N ILE A 110 -0.08 -6.29 -5.43
CA ILE A 110 0.11 -5.65 -4.11
C ILE A 110 1.48 -6.09 -3.60
N VAL A 111 2.27 -5.15 -3.11
CA VAL A 111 3.57 -5.43 -2.51
C VAL A 111 3.57 -4.87 -1.11
N CYS A 112 3.97 -5.67 -0.14
CA CYS A 112 4.02 -5.24 1.26
C CYS A 112 5.06 -6.06 2.02
N GLY A 113 5.35 -5.62 3.24
CA GLY A 113 6.21 -6.38 4.13
C GLY A 113 5.46 -7.52 4.79
N GLU A 114 6.21 -8.47 5.35
CA GLU A 114 5.60 -9.67 5.94
C GLU A 114 4.82 -9.39 7.22
N ASP A 115 5.01 -8.23 7.82
CA ASP A 115 4.31 -7.83 9.05
C ASP A 115 3.11 -6.92 8.79
N TYR A 116 2.73 -6.73 7.54
CA TYR A 116 1.62 -5.84 7.21
C TYR A 116 0.30 -6.34 7.78
N ARG A 117 -0.47 -5.43 8.39
CA ARG A 117 -1.78 -5.72 8.96
C ARG A 117 -2.82 -4.78 8.39
N PHE A 118 -4.05 -5.27 8.26
CA PHE A 118 -5.14 -4.48 7.73
C PHE A 118 -6.48 -4.98 8.27
N GLY A 119 -7.55 -4.32 7.87
CA GLY A 119 -8.88 -4.67 8.33
C GLY A 119 -9.19 -4.05 9.68
N HIS A 120 -10.43 -4.22 10.11
CA HIS A 120 -10.90 -3.64 11.37
C HIS A 120 -10.08 -4.20 12.54
N ASN A 121 -9.55 -3.32 13.36
CA ASN A 121 -8.69 -3.66 14.50
C ASN A 121 -7.45 -4.46 14.10
N ALA A 122 -6.94 -4.24 12.87
CA ALA A 122 -5.77 -4.93 12.34
C ALA A 122 -5.93 -6.45 12.42
N SER A 123 -7.14 -6.93 12.14
CA SER A 123 -7.48 -8.34 12.32
C SER A 123 -6.89 -9.25 11.24
N CYS A 124 -6.44 -8.68 10.12
CA CYS A 124 -5.94 -9.47 8.99
C CYS A 124 -4.45 -9.28 8.82
N GLY A 125 -3.78 -10.35 8.43
CA GLY A 125 -2.36 -10.32 8.10
C GLY A 125 -2.11 -10.86 6.71
N ILE A 126 -0.90 -11.33 6.47
CA ILE A 126 -0.48 -11.75 5.13
C ILE A 126 -1.29 -12.95 4.62
N SER A 127 -1.61 -13.90 5.49
CA SER A 127 -2.40 -15.07 5.06
C SER A 127 -3.75 -14.65 4.50
N GLU A 128 -4.43 -13.75 5.20
CA GLU A 128 -5.72 -13.24 4.74
C GLU A 128 -5.56 -12.41 3.48
N LEU A 129 -4.48 -11.63 3.38
CA LEU A 129 -4.24 -10.82 2.19
C LEU A 129 -4.05 -11.70 0.95
N LYS A 130 -3.28 -12.77 1.07
CA LYS A 130 -3.08 -13.69 -0.04
C LYS A 130 -4.39 -14.37 -0.46
N MET A 131 -5.18 -14.78 0.52
CA MET A 131 -6.46 -15.42 0.24
C MET A 131 -7.41 -14.46 -0.48
N LEU A 132 -7.51 -13.23 0.00
CA LEU A 132 -8.37 -12.24 -0.61
C LEU A 132 -7.84 -11.79 -1.98
N GLY A 133 -6.52 -11.73 -2.13
CA GLY A 133 -5.91 -11.43 -3.41
C GLY A 133 -6.29 -12.46 -4.45
N GLU A 134 -6.25 -13.73 -4.08
CA GLU A 134 -6.65 -14.80 -4.96
C GLU A 134 -8.12 -14.68 -5.35
N LYS A 135 -8.96 -14.35 -4.38
CA LYS A 135 -10.40 -14.18 -4.62
C LYS A 135 -10.71 -13.04 -5.59
N TYR A 136 -9.95 -11.97 -5.54
CA TYR A 136 -10.22 -10.77 -6.34
C TYR A 136 -9.21 -10.56 -7.46
N SER A 137 -8.46 -11.58 -7.81
CA SER A 137 -7.50 -11.54 -8.93
C SER A 137 -6.40 -10.48 -8.74
N ILE A 138 -5.87 -10.42 -7.55
CA ILE A 138 -4.74 -9.54 -7.21
C ILE A 138 -3.57 -10.42 -6.82
N LYS A 139 -2.42 -10.21 -7.43
CA LYS A 139 -1.20 -10.93 -7.04
C LYS A 139 -0.56 -10.23 -5.85
N VAL A 140 -0.29 -10.98 -4.80
CA VAL A 140 0.28 -10.43 -3.58
C VAL A 140 1.74 -10.85 -3.48
N CYS A 141 2.62 -9.85 -3.41
CA CYS A 141 4.07 -10.06 -3.28
C CYS A 141 4.48 -9.58 -1.89
N VAL A 142 5.11 -10.45 -1.13
CA VAL A 142 5.52 -10.13 0.23
C VAL A 142 7.04 -10.10 0.27
N THR A 143 7.61 -9.00 0.77
CA THR A 143 9.06 -8.89 0.90
C THR A 143 9.48 -9.38 2.28
N ASP A 144 10.64 -10.00 2.34
CA ASP A 144 11.21 -10.43 3.60
C ASP A 144 11.61 -9.22 4.44
N ALA A 145 11.56 -9.39 5.76
CA ALA A 145 12.01 -8.34 6.66
C ALA A 145 13.50 -8.07 6.46
N VAL A 146 13.87 -6.79 6.45
CA VAL A 146 15.25 -6.37 6.35
C VAL A 146 15.58 -5.57 7.60
N TYR A 147 16.54 -6.08 8.37
CA TYR A 147 16.91 -5.45 9.64
C TYR A 147 18.20 -4.67 9.46
N SER A 148 18.22 -3.45 9.99
CA SER A 148 19.36 -2.57 9.81
C SER A 148 20.65 -3.18 10.37
N GLY A 149 20.54 -3.91 11.46
CA GLY A 149 21.70 -4.59 12.02
C GLY A 149 22.11 -5.83 11.26
N GLY A 150 21.25 -6.33 10.41
CA GLY A 150 21.49 -7.53 9.63
C GLY A 150 22.05 -7.29 8.25
N GLU A 151 22.15 -6.06 7.90
CA GLU A 151 22.62 -5.71 6.56
C GLU A 151 24.08 -5.65 6.42
#